data_02e589bb0b8a71615b678c92f156b170
#
_entry.id   02e589bb0b8a71615b678c92f156b170
#
_cell.length_a   1.000
_cell.length_b   1.000
_cell.length_c   1.000
_cell.angle_alpha   90.00
_cell.angle_beta   90.00
_cell.angle_gamma   90.00
#
_symmetry.space_group_name_H-M   'P 1'
#
loop_
_entity.id
_entity.type
_entity.pdbx_description
1 polymer ?
#
loop_
_entity_poly.entity_id
_entity_poly.type
_entity_poly.pdbx_seq_one_letter_code
_entity_poly.pdbx_strand_id
1 'polypeptide(L)'
;MSGGALLKERPDNPSAETIETLTQIWQRVLQRSPIGPGEKFYALGGTDELADRTFAEIAQVFNRQLPTATICYAPTISALAAVLEEPTLPRFSPFVLLKAGSEHPPIFIGHGVGGRASFSELAKHIRTENPIYGIQARGVDGLEPPLGRIEDMAEYYLDALRELQPQDPYILIGYSFGGLIALEMAQRLLKSGKHVALLVMVDSYPDPRYLPLGDRVWLIAKKIKNHLSDLRRKPLRVALERALGAVRKRVGNANVRKPHKPAGNASSLSFAETTAHVKQFDFLAMRRYRPQFYPGKIKFVRPETNSYLPTDPTAFWKHLAAEFEVETVPGDHLGMIGKHFEKLAETLSGYVKAALSQEEKSN
;
A
#
# COMPACT_ATOMS: atom_id res chain seq x y z
N MET A 1 28.44 13.97 11.18
CA MET A 1 29.11 13.23 10.10
C MET A 1 28.59 11.82 10.12
N SER A 2 28.20 11.26 8.98
CA SER A 2 27.63 9.93 8.69
C SER A 2 26.10 9.83 8.59
N GLY A 3 25.51 10.60 7.69
CA GLY A 3 24.13 10.42 7.23
C GLY A 3 24.10 10.03 5.75
N GLY A 4 24.76 8.94 5.35
CA GLY A 4 24.88 8.57 3.95
C GLY A 4 24.81 7.07 3.68
N ALA A 5 24.01 6.31 4.45
CA ALA A 5 24.04 4.84 4.38
C ALA A 5 22.78 4.18 3.82
N LEU A 6 21.80 4.91 3.29
CA LEU A 6 20.52 4.33 2.86
C LEU A 6 20.35 4.13 1.35
N LEU A 7 21.28 4.63 0.53
CA LEU A 7 21.28 4.41 -0.93
C LEU A 7 22.68 4.08 -1.43
N LYS A 8 23.32 3.05 -0.87
CA LYS A 8 24.41 2.41 -1.62
C LYS A 8 23.77 1.82 -2.87
N GLU A 9 24.32 2.23 -4.03
CA GLU A 9 24.04 1.62 -5.33
C GLU A 9 24.03 0.10 -5.16
N ARG A 10 22.92 -0.53 -5.55
CA ARG A 10 22.83 -1.98 -5.61
C ARG A 10 23.99 -2.47 -6.47
N PRO A 11 24.67 -3.59 -6.14
CA PRO A 11 25.69 -4.13 -7.01
C PRO A 11 25.12 -4.26 -8.41
N ASP A 12 25.81 -3.65 -9.38
CA ASP A 12 25.30 -3.40 -10.73
C ASP A 12 24.94 -4.67 -11.52
N ASN A 13 25.29 -5.86 -11.01
CA ASN A 13 24.90 -7.11 -11.66
C ASN A 13 25.03 -8.30 -10.69
N PRO A 14 23.89 -8.92 -10.27
CA PRO A 14 23.94 -10.16 -9.50
C PRO A 14 24.55 -11.30 -10.35
N SER A 15 25.16 -12.28 -9.70
CA SER A 15 25.87 -13.39 -10.37
C SER A 15 24.90 -14.20 -11.26
N ALA A 16 25.40 -14.67 -12.38
CA ALA A 16 24.63 -15.51 -13.30
C ALA A 16 24.15 -16.80 -12.59
N GLU A 17 24.96 -17.33 -11.67
CA GLU A 17 24.63 -18.54 -10.89
C GLU A 17 23.43 -18.30 -9.96
N THR A 18 23.38 -17.17 -9.25
CA THR A 18 22.24 -16.79 -8.39
C THR A 18 20.97 -16.61 -9.22
N ILE A 19 21.06 -15.92 -10.38
CA ILE A 19 19.94 -15.73 -11.29
C ILE A 19 19.42 -17.08 -11.81
N GLU A 20 20.29 -17.97 -12.25
CA GLU A 20 19.91 -19.27 -12.77
C GLU A 20 19.23 -20.12 -11.69
N THR A 21 19.80 -20.17 -10.49
CA THR A 21 19.23 -20.92 -9.36
C THR A 21 17.85 -20.41 -8.97
N LEU A 22 17.68 -19.08 -8.87
CA LEU A 22 16.37 -18.47 -8.60
C LEU A 22 15.38 -18.73 -9.72
N THR A 23 15.82 -18.72 -10.99
CA THR A 23 14.97 -19.04 -12.14
C THR A 23 14.43 -20.46 -12.03
N GLN A 24 15.26 -21.44 -11.69
CA GLN A 24 14.85 -22.83 -11.49
C GLN A 24 13.86 -22.98 -10.32
N ILE A 25 14.06 -22.29 -9.21
CA ILE A 25 13.11 -22.27 -8.08
C ILE A 25 11.76 -21.71 -8.54
N TRP A 26 11.74 -20.56 -9.22
CA TRP A 26 10.51 -19.93 -9.68
C TRP A 26 9.77 -20.80 -10.71
N GLN A 27 10.47 -21.38 -11.68
CA GLN A 27 9.88 -22.29 -12.67
C GLN A 27 9.19 -23.49 -12.01
N ARG A 28 9.84 -24.06 -11.00
CA ARG A 28 9.31 -25.21 -10.25
C ARG A 28 8.09 -24.81 -9.40
N VAL A 29 8.16 -23.70 -8.67
CA VAL A 29 7.08 -23.26 -7.78
C VAL A 29 5.88 -22.74 -8.57
N LEU A 30 6.10 -21.94 -9.63
CA LEU A 30 5.05 -21.36 -10.46
C LEU A 30 4.54 -22.34 -11.55
N GLN A 31 5.22 -23.50 -11.72
CA GLN A 31 4.92 -24.49 -12.78
C GLN A 31 4.87 -23.85 -14.18
N ARG A 32 5.82 -22.97 -14.44
CA ARG A 32 5.91 -22.19 -15.68
C ARG A 32 7.35 -22.12 -16.20
N SER A 33 7.53 -22.27 -17.50
CA SER A 33 8.83 -22.13 -18.18
C SER A 33 8.58 -21.69 -19.63
N PRO A 34 9.43 -20.85 -20.22
CA PRO A 34 10.55 -20.16 -19.58
C PRO A 34 10.09 -18.97 -18.71
N ILE A 35 10.95 -18.53 -17.78
CA ILE A 35 10.77 -17.29 -17.00
C ILE A 35 11.99 -16.41 -17.21
N GLY A 36 11.76 -15.17 -17.64
CA GLY A 36 12.81 -14.16 -17.78
C GLY A 36 13.19 -13.50 -16.44
N PRO A 37 14.46 -13.10 -16.24
CA PRO A 37 14.93 -12.57 -14.98
C PRO A 37 14.30 -11.22 -14.58
N GLY A 38 13.68 -10.51 -15.51
CA GLY A 38 12.96 -9.25 -15.27
C GLY A 38 11.44 -9.41 -15.12
N GLU A 39 10.89 -10.63 -15.23
CA GLU A 39 9.46 -10.86 -15.06
C GLU A 39 9.07 -10.81 -13.58
N LYS A 40 7.87 -10.25 -13.30
CA LYS A 40 7.39 -10.08 -11.93
C LYS A 40 6.64 -11.31 -11.44
N PHE A 41 6.92 -11.75 -10.21
CA PHE A 41 6.34 -12.94 -9.57
C PHE A 41 4.82 -13.01 -9.67
N TYR A 42 4.12 -11.94 -9.26
CA TYR A 42 2.65 -11.90 -9.29
C TYR A 42 2.06 -11.81 -10.69
N ALA A 43 2.78 -11.19 -11.66
CA ALA A 43 2.35 -11.15 -13.06
C ALA A 43 2.44 -12.53 -13.73
N LEU A 44 3.31 -13.39 -13.23
CA LEU A 44 3.44 -14.79 -13.66
C LEU A 44 2.39 -15.73 -13.06
N GLY A 45 1.46 -15.22 -12.23
CA GLY A 45 0.46 -16.02 -11.54
C GLY A 45 0.86 -16.44 -10.12
N GLY A 46 1.91 -15.85 -9.56
CA GLY A 46 2.30 -16.03 -8.16
C GLY A 46 1.19 -15.65 -7.20
N THR A 47 1.06 -16.38 -6.10
CA THR A 47 0.18 -16.09 -4.96
C THR A 47 1.00 -15.93 -3.70
N ASP A 48 0.38 -15.47 -2.60
CA ASP A 48 1.08 -15.34 -1.33
C ASP A 48 1.57 -16.70 -0.81
N GLU A 49 0.81 -17.78 -1.02
CA GLU A 49 1.21 -19.15 -0.67
C GLU A 49 2.36 -19.66 -1.53
N LEU A 50 2.38 -19.31 -2.82
CA LEU A 50 3.50 -19.65 -3.71
C LEU A 50 4.74 -18.81 -3.36
N ALA A 51 4.59 -17.59 -2.90
CA ALA A 51 5.68 -16.78 -2.39
C ALA A 51 6.29 -17.42 -1.13
N ASP A 52 5.48 -17.85 -0.15
CA ASP A 52 5.97 -18.54 1.04
C ASP A 52 6.78 -19.79 0.67
N ARG A 53 6.29 -20.60 -0.29
CA ARG A 53 7.01 -21.77 -0.80
C ARG A 53 8.33 -21.37 -1.48
N THR A 54 8.32 -20.34 -2.29
CA THR A 54 9.52 -19.81 -2.96
C THR A 54 10.58 -19.43 -1.94
N PHE A 55 10.20 -18.66 -0.90
CA PHE A 55 11.14 -18.21 0.12
C PHE A 55 11.61 -19.34 1.04
N ALA A 56 10.81 -20.38 1.26
CA ALA A 56 11.23 -21.60 1.95
C ALA A 56 12.30 -22.36 1.14
N GLU A 57 12.15 -22.48 -0.19
CA GLU A 57 13.16 -23.10 -1.05
C GLU A 57 14.43 -22.25 -1.14
N ILE A 58 14.30 -20.91 -1.23
CA ILE A 58 15.44 -19.99 -1.19
C ILE A 58 16.23 -20.17 0.10
N ALA A 59 15.56 -20.25 1.25
CA ALA A 59 16.22 -20.45 2.54
C ALA A 59 17.03 -21.74 2.59
N GLN A 60 16.52 -22.82 1.98
CA GLN A 60 17.22 -24.12 1.91
C GLN A 60 18.43 -24.08 0.96
N VAL A 61 18.25 -23.50 -0.24
CA VAL A 61 19.28 -23.53 -1.29
C VAL A 61 20.42 -22.54 -0.99
N PHE A 62 20.09 -21.33 -0.56
CA PHE A 62 21.09 -20.27 -0.30
C PHE A 62 21.56 -20.21 1.17
N ASN A 63 20.99 -21.08 2.04
CA ASN A 63 21.22 -21.03 3.49
C ASN A 63 21.01 -19.61 4.08
N ARG A 64 20.00 -18.90 3.55
CA ARG A 64 19.71 -17.51 3.88
C ARG A 64 18.20 -17.28 4.01
N GLN A 65 17.76 -16.88 5.20
CA GLN A 65 16.36 -16.56 5.46
C GLN A 65 16.05 -15.10 5.07
N LEU A 66 15.14 -14.93 4.11
CA LEU A 66 14.53 -13.65 3.76
C LEU A 66 13.08 -13.65 4.18
N PRO A 67 12.53 -12.53 4.69
CA PRO A 67 11.10 -12.38 4.86
C PRO A 67 10.38 -12.54 3.50
N THR A 68 9.26 -13.25 3.44
CA THR A 68 8.49 -13.41 2.19
C THR A 68 8.06 -12.07 1.61
N ALA A 69 7.84 -11.06 2.47
CA ALA A 69 7.56 -9.69 2.06
C ALA A 69 8.63 -9.06 1.16
N THR A 70 9.84 -9.62 1.08
CA THR A 70 10.89 -9.22 0.14
C THR A 70 10.39 -9.20 -1.29
N ILE A 71 9.45 -10.09 -1.66
CA ILE A 71 8.84 -10.14 -2.99
C ILE A 71 8.11 -8.84 -3.37
N CYS A 72 7.71 -8.02 -2.40
CA CYS A 72 7.02 -6.76 -2.66
C CYS A 72 7.97 -5.67 -3.20
N TYR A 73 9.22 -5.67 -2.75
CA TYR A 73 10.22 -4.70 -3.19
C TYR A 73 11.30 -5.30 -4.12
N ALA A 74 11.45 -6.60 -4.13
CA ALA A 74 12.28 -7.35 -5.08
C ALA A 74 11.41 -8.34 -5.88
N PRO A 75 10.48 -7.86 -6.72
CA PRO A 75 9.44 -8.69 -7.34
C PRO A 75 9.93 -9.49 -8.55
N THR A 76 11.20 -9.35 -8.95
CA THR A 76 11.80 -10.04 -10.10
C THR A 76 12.98 -10.90 -9.66
N ILE A 77 13.36 -11.89 -10.46
CA ILE A 77 14.52 -12.74 -10.19
C ILE A 77 15.79 -11.90 -10.04
N SER A 78 16.03 -10.94 -10.94
CA SER A 78 17.21 -10.07 -10.85
C SER A 78 17.23 -9.23 -9.57
N ALA A 79 16.10 -8.64 -9.18
CA ALA A 79 16.01 -7.85 -7.97
C ALA A 79 16.21 -8.71 -6.70
N LEU A 80 15.67 -9.93 -6.71
CA LEU A 80 15.79 -10.85 -5.59
C LEU A 80 17.21 -11.40 -5.46
N ALA A 81 17.89 -11.66 -6.59
CA ALA A 81 19.29 -12.05 -6.62
C ALA A 81 20.18 -10.96 -6.00
N ALA A 82 19.95 -9.69 -6.35
CA ALA A 82 20.68 -8.57 -5.76
C ALA A 82 20.51 -8.51 -4.22
N VAL A 83 19.30 -8.76 -3.70
CA VAL A 83 19.06 -8.82 -2.25
C VAL A 83 19.77 -10.01 -1.61
N LEU A 84 19.82 -11.15 -2.30
CA LEU A 84 20.49 -12.36 -1.79
C LEU A 84 22.01 -12.20 -1.73
N GLU A 85 22.60 -11.40 -2.57
CA GLU A 85 24.06 -11.21 -2.61
C GLU A 85 24.55 -10.09 -1.69
N GLU A 86 23.66 -9.29 -1.13
CA GLU A 86 24.05 -8.27 -0.16
C GLU A 86 24.59 -8.92 1.14
N PRO A 87 25.72 -8.44 1.68
CA PRO A 87 26.35 -9.04 2.88
C PRO A 87 25.43 -9.03 4.10
N THR A 88 24.59 -8.00 4.22
CA THR A 88 23.62 -7.83 5.30
C THR A 88 22.23 -7.69 4.70
N LEU A 89 21.22 -8.27 5.39
CA LEU A 89 19.83 -8.02 4.99
C LEU A 89 19.55 -6.52 5.06
N PRO A 90 18.95 -5.94 4.01
CA PRO A 90 18.54 -4.56 4.06
C PRO A 90 17.58 -4.37 5.24
N ARG A 91 17.79 -3.32 6.02
CA ARG A 91 16.86 -2.92 7.05
C ARG A 91 15.51 -2.66 6.40
N PHE A 92 14.43 -3.10 7.05
CA PHE A 92 13.10 -2.74 6.58
C PHE A 92 13.00 -1.22 6.41
N SER A 93 12.69 -0.78 5.19
CA SER A 93 12.38 0.62 4.91
C SER A 93 10.88 0.72 4.60
N PRO A 94 10.16 1.67 5.17
CA PRO A 94 8.78 1.92 4.76
C PRO A 94 8.69 2.47 3.34
N PHE A 95 9.80 2.86 2.71
CA PHE A 95 9.84 3.39 1.35
C PHE A 95 10.51 2.41 0.39
N VAL A 96 9.79 2.11 -0.69
CA VAL A 96 10.24 1.26 -1.80
C VAL A 96 10.36 2.11 -3.04
N LEU A 97 11.54 2.16 -3.67
CA LEU A 97 11.72 2.86 -4.93
C LEU A 97 10.95 2.14 -6.04
N LEU A 98 9.91 2.78 -6.57
CA LEU A 98 9.07 2.26 -7.66
C LEU A 98 9.54 2.73 -9.04
N LYS A 99 10.04 3.97 -9.11
CA LYS A 99 10.59 4.59 -10.31
C LYS A 99 11.78 5.45 -9.91
N ALA A 100 12.93 5.23 -10.55
CA ALA A 100 14.09 6.09 -10.41
C ALA A 100 13.84 7.45 -11.10
N GLY A 101 14.52 8.48 -10.61
CA GLY A 101 14.45 9.83 -11.16
C GLY A 101 15.63 10.65 -10.68
N SER A 102 15.93 11.73 -11.40
CA SER A 102 17.05 12.65 -11.15
C SER A 102 16.62 13.98 -10.52
N GLU A 103 15.33 14.30 -10.59
CA GLU A 103 14.79 15.59 -10.13
C GLU A 103 14.22 15.49 -8.72
N HIS A 104 14.08 16.62 -8.06
CA HIS A 104 13.49 16.79 -6.74
C HIS A 104 12.26 17.68 -6.78
N PRO A 105 11.29 17.51 -5.89
CA PRO A 105 11.21 16.55 -4.77
C PRO A 105 10.78 15.16 -5.18
N PRO A 106 11.09 14.10 -4.39
CA PRO A 106 10.52 12.77 -4.59
C PRO A 106 9.01 12.75 -4.35
N ILE A 107 8.34 11.80 -5.01
CA ILE A 107 6.89 11.57 -4.89
C ILE A 107 6.65 10.33 -4.04
N PHE A 108 5.74 10.41 -3.08
CA PHE A 108 5.39 9.31 -2.18
C PHE A 108 3.98 8.84 -2.42
N ILE A 109 3.80 7.52 -2.68
CA ILE A 109 2.49 6.90 -2.91
C ILE A 109 2.15 5.97 -1.75
N GLY A 110 1.16 6.35 -0.95
CA GLY A 110 0.67 5.57 0.19
C GLY A 110 -0.16 4.36 -0.22
N HIS A 111 0.06 3.24 0.50
CA HIS A 111 -0.58 1.94 0.26
C HIS A 111 -2.08 1.94 0.57
N GLY A 112 -2.83 1.05 -0.09
CA GLY A 112 -4.19 0.66 0.32
C GLY A 112 -4.18 -0.25 1.56
N VAL A 113 -5.36 -0.76 1.95
CA VAL A 113 -5.48 -1.73 3.03
C VAL A 113 -4.66 -2.99 2.74
N GLY A 114 -3.87 -3.44 3.70
CA GLY A 114 -2.95 -4.58 3.58
C GLY A 114 -1.49 -4.20 3.45
N GLY A 115 -1.17 -2.92 3.38
CA GLY A 115 0.18 -2.38 3.62
C GLY A 115 1.19 -2.55 2.51
N ARG A 116 0.81 -3.01 1.31
CA ARG A 116 1.76 -3.28 0.21
C ARG A 116 1.89 -2.10 -0.75
N ALA A 117 3.12 -1.78 -1.13
CA ALA A 117 3.43 -0.77 -2.17
C ALA A 117 3.27 -1.35 -3.59
N SER A 118 2.05 -1.72 -3.97
CA SER A 118 1.74 -2.42 -5.23
C SER A 118 1.50 -1.48 -6.42
N PHE A 119 2.26 -0.39 -6.55
CA PHE A 119 2.04 0.65 -7.55
C PHE A 119 3.11 0.72 -8.65
N SER A 120 3.89 -0.36 -8.86
CA SER A 120 5.01 -0.32 -9.79
C SER A 120 4.59 0.01 -11.23
N GLU A 121 3.46 -0.52 -11.72
CA GLU A 121 3.00 -0.20 -13.08
C GLU A 121 2.46 1.22 -13.16
N LEU A 122 1.68 1.67 -12.18
CA LEU A 122 1.22 3.05 -12.09
C LEU A 122 2.41 4.03 -12.08
N ALA A 123 3.40 3.78 -11.22
CA ALA A 123 4.57 4.64 -11.07
C ALA A 123 5.38 4.79 -12.36
N LYS A 124 5.57 3.70 -13.13
CA LYS A 124 6.27 3.74 -14.41
C LYS A 124 5.60 4.65 -15.43
N HIS A 125 4.26 4.73 -15.40
CA HIS A 125 3.46 5.49 -16.37
C HIS A 125 3.21 6.95 -15.94
N ILE A 126 3.52 7.32 -14.69
CA ILE A 126 3.53 8.73 -14.29
C ILE A 126 4.72 9.43 -14.99
N ARG A 127 4.40 10.43 -15.81
CA ARG A 127 5.38 11.21 -16.58
C ARG A 127 5.99 12.28 -15.69
N THR A 128 7.16 11.98 -15.14
CA THR A 128 7.96 12.86 -14.29
C THR A 128 9.40 12.36 -14.25
N GLU A 129 10.35 13.25 -14.07
CA GLU A 129 11.76 12.94 -13.76
C GLU A 129 12.04 12.82 -12.26
N ASN A 130 11.02 13.03 -11.43
CA ASN A 130 11.13 12.87 -9.99
C ASN A 130 11.08 11.39 -9.60
N PRO A 131 11.88 10.92 -8.65
CA PRO A 131 11.80 9.56 -8.15
C PRO A 131 10.47 9.33 -7.43
N ILE A 132 9.89 8.13 -7.62
CA ILE A 132 8.62 7.73 -7.02
C ILE A 132 8.85 6.60 -6.04
N TYR A 133 8.46 6.82 -4.80
CA TYR A 133 8.51 5.85 -3.72
C TYR A 133 7.10 5.37 -3.35
N GLY A 134 6.95 4.07 -3.21
CA GLY A 134 5.77 3.46 -2.59
C GLY A 134 5.97 3.36 -1.08
N ILE A 135 4.95 3.73 -0.32
CA ILE A 135 4.94 3.53 1.13
C ILE A 135 4.39 2.12 1.41
N GLN A 136 5.03 1.38 2.30
CA GLN A 136 4.58 0.08 2.78
C GLN A 136 4.42 0.07 4.31
N ALA A 137 3.47 -0.73 4.81
CA ALA A 137 3.14 -0.74 6.22
C ALA A 137 4.25 -1.35 7.07
N ARG A 138 4.47 -0.79 8.25
CA ARG A 138 5.21 -1.46 9.31
C ARG A 138 4.57 -2.81 9.62
N GLY A 139 5.40 -3.83 9.76
CA GLY A 139 4.96 -5.19 10.06
C GLY A 139 4.53 -6.02 8.84
N VAL A 140 4.59 -5.46 7.60
CA VAL A 140 4.32 -6.23 6.39
C VAL A 140 5.34 -7.35 6.16
N ASP A 141 6.53 -7.20 6.71
CA ASP A 141 7.60 -8.19 6.73
C ASP A 141 7.49 -9.23 7.87
N GLY A 142 6.54 -9.05 8.78
CA GLY A 142 6.34 -9.91 9.94
C GLY A 142 7.34 -9.72 11.08
N LEU A 143 8.30 -8.79 10.96
CA LEU A 143 9.35 -8.58 11.98
C LEU A 143 8.89 -7.66 13.10
N GLU A 144 8.04 -6.70 12.78
CA GLU A 144 7.51 -5.75 13.75
C GLU A 144 5.98 -5.77 13.81
N PRO A 145 5.37 -5.42 14.94
CA PRO A 145 3.91 -5.33 15.01
C PRO A 145 3.38 -4.18 14.15
N PRO A 146 2.25 -4.37 13.43
CA PRO A 146 1.58 -3.29 12.71
C PRO A 146 1.08 -2.19 13.65
N LEU A 147 0.98 -0.96 13.13
CA LEU A 147 0.43 0.19 13.85
C LEU A 147 -1.10 0.21 13.77
N GLY A 148 -1.77 0.57 14.86
CA GLY A 148 -3.24 0.55 14.98
C GLY A 148 -3.89 1.94 15.02
N ARG A 149 -3.16 3.00 14.64
CA ARG A 149 -3.62 4.38 14.55
C ARG A 149 -2.98 5.07 13.37
N ILE A 150 -3.75 5.85 12.62
CA ILE A 150 -3.24 6.60 11.46
C ILE A 150 -2.22 7.65 11.92
N GLU A 151 -2.44 8.25 13.07
CA GLU A 151 -1.53 9.24 13.65
C GLU A 151 -0.14 8.66 13.92
N ASP A 152 -0.07 7.40 14.41
CA ASP A 152 1.19 6.71 14.69
C ASP A 152 1.86 6.25 13.38
N MET A 153 1.06 5.84 12.39
CA MET A 153 1.55 5.51 11.05
C MET A 153 2.17 6.74 10.36
N ALA A 154 1.47 7.87 10.41
CA ALA A 154 1.97 9.13 9.82
C ALA A 154 3.28 9.57 10.49
N GLU A 155 3.40 9.48 11.82
CA GLU A 155 4.64 9.75 12.55
C GLU A 155 5.78 8.87 12.07
N TYR A 156 5.55 7.55 12.05
CA TYR A 156 6.54 6.57 11.62
C TYR A 156 7.04 6.82 10.19
N TYR A 157 6.12 7.16 9.26
CA TYR A 157 6.52 7.49 7.89
C TYR A 157 7.20 8.85 7.78
N LEU A 158 6.79 9.84 8.57
CA LEU A 158 7.44 11.15 8.60
C LEU A 158 8.86 11.07 9.15
N ASP A 159 9.12 10.22 10.15
CA ASP A 159 10.46 10.01 10.68
C ASP A 159 11.39 9.43 9.59
N ALA A 160 10.94 8.40 8.90
CA ALA A 160 11.71 7.83 7.80
C ALA A 160 11.82 8.81 6.59
N LEU A 161 10.79 9.62 6.35
CA LEU A 161 10.78 10.60 5.27
C LEU A 161 11.79 11.72 5.53
N ARG A 162 11.96 12.16 6.78
CA ARG A 162 12.97 13.19 7.13
C ARG A 162 14.40 12.72 6.84
N GLU A 163 14.66 11.43 6.92
CA GLU A 163 15.97 10.86 6.56
C GLU A 163 16.19 10.84 5.04
N LEU A 164 15.14 10.58 4.26
CA LEU A 164 15.19 10.49 2.81
C LEU A 164 15.06 11.86 2.14
N GLN A 165 14.15 12.70 2.63
CA GLN A 165 13.81 14.03 2.11
C GLN A 165 13.69 15.03 3.26
N PRO A 166 14.82 15.61 3.73
CA PRO A 166 14.80 16.55 4.86
C PRO A 166 14.25 17.93 4.53
N GLN A 167 14.15 18.26 3.24
CA GLN A 167 13.70 19.58 2.76
C GLN A 167 12.37 19.48 2.02
N ASP A 168 11.53 20.50 2.17
CA ASP A 168 10.34 20.72 1.36
C ASP A 168 10.72 21.20 -0.07
N PRO A 169 9.79 21.15 -1.03
CA PRO A 169 8.38 20.76 -0.86
C PRO A 169 8.15 19.24 -0.82
N TYR A 170 6.96 18.83 -0.32
CA TYR A 170 6.53 17.43 -0.28
C TYR A 170 5.40 17.16 -1.27
N ILE A 171 5.47 16.03 -1.97
CA ILE A 171 4.42 15.51 -2.86
C ILE A 171 3.91 14.18 -2.30
N LEU A 172 2.66 14.18 -1.85
CA LEU A 172 2.02 13.05 -1.20
C LEU A 172 0.81 12.59 -2.00
N ILE A 173 0.77 11.31 -2.34
CA ILE A 173 -0.35 10.65 -3.02
C ILE A 173 -0.79 9.49 -2.14
N GLY A 174 -2.07 9.35 -1.85
CA GLY A 174 -2.57 8.24 -1.05
C GLY A 174 -3.73 7.53 -1.71
N TYR A 175 -3.62 6.21 -1.91
CA TYR A 175 -4.68 5.38 -2.47
C TYR A 175 -5.51 4.76 -1.35
N SER A 176 -6.84 4.88 -1.42
CA SER A 176 -7.77 4.24 -0.47
C SER A 176 -7.42 4.59 0.98
N PHE A 177 -7.08 3.63 1.80
CA PHE A 177 -6.61 3.84 3.17
C PHE A 177 -5.40 4.78 3.26
N GLY A 178 -4.47 4.67 2.31
CA GLY A 178 -3.27 5.51 2.24
C GLY A 178 -3.55 7.00 2.05
N GLY A 179 -4.73 7.37 1.52
CA GLY A 179 -5.12 8.78 1.43
C GLY A 179 -5.38 9.42 2.80
N LEU A 180 -5.87 8.65 3.77
CA LEU A 180 -6.02 9.13 5.15
C LEU A 180 -4.66 9.33 5.83
N ILE A 181 -3.71 8.43 5.54
CA ILE A 181 -2.33 8.55 6.03
C ILE A 181 -1.65 9.77 5.40
N ALA A 182 -1.76 9.93 4.07
CA ALA A 182 -1.20 11.07 3.36
C ALA A 182 -1.76 12.41 3.88
N LEU A 183 -3.07 12.47 4.18
CA LEU A 183 -3.70 13.62 4.80
C LEU A 183 -3.11 13.94 6.17
N GLU A 184 -2.98 12.96 7.05
CA GLU A 184 -2.39 13.14 8.38
C GLU A 184 -0.91 13.57 8.28
N MET A 185 -0.14 12.96 7.36
CA MET A 185 1.26 13.37 7.09
C MET A 185 1.31 14.83 6.63
N ALA A 186 0.47 15.24 5.67
CA ALA A 186 0.40 16.60 5.18
C ALA A 186 0.05 17.62 6.28
N GLN A 187 -0.92 17.28 7.14
CA GLN A 187 -1.29 18.12 8.28
C GLN A 187 -0.13 18.31 9.26
N ARG A 188 0.63 17.25 9.55
CA ARG A 188 1.80 17.31 10.45
C ARG A 188 2.95 18.10 9.84
N LEU A 189 3.21 17.93 8.55
CA LEU A 189 4.21 18.71 7.82
C LEU A 189 3.89 20.21 7.89
N LEU A 190 2.65 20.60 7.58
CA LEU A 190 2.23 22.02 7.68
C LEU A 190 2.32 22.55 9.11
N LYS A 191 1.92 21.78 10.12
CA LYS A 191 2.06 22.18 11.54
C LYS A 191 3.51 22.37 11.97
N SER A 192 4.46 21.69 11.32
CA SER A 192 5.90 21.85 11.54
C SER A 192 6.55 22.92 10.64
N GLY A 193 5.75 23.75 9.97
CA GLY A 193 6.22 24.81 9.09
C GLY A 193 6.79 24.34 7.75
N LYS A 194 6.50 23.10 7.36
CA LYS A 194 6.94 22.52 6.10
C LYS A 194 5.90 22.73 5.00
N HIS A 195 6.36 22.82 3.76
CA HIS A 195 5.51 23.03 2.59
C HIS A 195 5.13 21.72 1.90
N VAL A 196 3.82 21.54 1.64
CA VAL A 196 3.27 20.42 0.87
C VAL A 196 2.78 20.96 -0.47
N ALA A 197 3.54 20.72 -1.54
CA ALA A 197 3.22 21.19 -2.88
C ALA A 197 2.01 20.48 -3.48
N LEU A 198 1.80 19.20 -3.12
CA LEU A 198 0.70 18.39 -3.65
C LEU A 198 0.23 17.35 -2.66
N LEU A 199 -1.08 17.34 -2.38
CA LEU A 199 -1.77 16.24 -1.72
C LEU A 199 -2.85 15.68 -2.64
N VAL A 200 -2.69 14.41 -3.03
CA VAL A 200 -3.68 13.67 -3.83
C VAL A 200 -4.27 12.54 -3.00
N MET A 201 -5.59 12.45 -2.96
CA MET A 201 -6.33 11.35 -2.35
C MET A 201 -7.08 10.57 -3.44
N VAL A 202 -6.75 9.28 -3.61
CA VAL A 202 -7.33 8.43 -4.65
C VAL A 202 -8.34 7.49 -4.03
N ASP A 203 -9.62 7.74 -4.28
CA ASP A 203 -10.81 7.02 -3.76
C ASP A 203 -10.72 6.70 -2.26
N SER A 204 -10.38 7.71 -1.48
CA SER A 204 -10.09 7.64 -0.05
C SER A 204 -11.20 8.26 0.77
N TYR A 205 -11.76 7.49 1.70
CA TYR A 205 -12.83 7.93 2.59
C TYR A 205 -12.54 7.51 4.04
N PRO A 206 -13.02 8.28 5.02
CA PRO A 206 -12.92 7.91 6.42
C PRO A 206 -13.89 6.77 6.77
N ASP A 207 -13.89 6.36 8.05
CA ASP A 207 -14.86 5.37 8.55
C ASP A 207 -16.30 5.82 8.23
N PRO A 208 -17.18 4.90 7.80
CA PRO A 208 -18.57 5.20 7.47
C PRO A 208 -19.38 5.95 8.55
N ARG A 209 -18.94 5.93 9.80
CA ARG A 209 -19.59 6.68 10.89
C ARG A 209 -19.54 8.20 10.69
N TYR A 210 -18.57 8.69 9.94
CA TYR A 210 -18.41 10.12 9.64
C TYR A 210 -19.10 10.56 8.36
N LEU A 211 -19.71 9.61 7.62
CA LEU A 211 -20.42 9.89 6.40
C LEU A 211 -21.84 10.39 6.67
N PRO A 212 -22.44 11.13 5.73
CA PRO A 212 -23.85 11.50 5.78
C PRO A 212 -24.75 10.29 6.00
N LEU A 213 -25.89 10.49 6.68
CA LEU A 213 -26.80 9.40 7.05
C LEU A 213 -27.28 8.59 5.82
N GLY A 214 -27.55 9.26 4.69
CA GLY A 214 -27.95 8.60 3.45
C GLY A 214 -26.92 7.58 2.95
N ASP A 215 -25.63 7.93 3.01
CA ASP A 215 -24.54 7.03 2.61
C ASP A 215 -24.39 5.84 3.55
N ARG A 216 -24.56 6.07 4.84
CA ARG A 216 -24.53 4.99 5.84
C ARG A 216 -25.66 3.99 5.59
N VAL A 217 -26.87 4.47 5.32
CA VAL A 217 -28.02 3.62 5.00
C VAL A 217 -27.77 2.85 3.70
N TRP A 218 -27.24 3.52 2.66
CA TRP A 218 -26.91 2.85 1.40
C TRP A 218 -25.84 1.77 1.57
N LEU A 219 -24.76 2.02 2.34
CA LEU A 219 -23.74 1.02 2.63
C LEU A 219 -24.32 -0.21 3.33
N ILE A 220 -25.24 -0.01 4.27
CA ILE A 220 -25.94 -1.10 4.95
C ILE A 220 -26.80 -1.89 3.95
N ALA A 221 -27.57 -1.20 3.12
CA ALA A 221 -28.41 -1.82 2.08
C ALA A 221 -27.57 -2.60 1.06
N LYS A 222 -26.42 -2.05 0.61
CA LYS A 222 -25.48 -2.73 -0.28
C LYS A 222 -24.89 -3.99 0.37
N LYS A 223 -24.52 -3.95 1.64
CA LYS A 223 -24.04 -5.13 2.39
C LYS A 223 -25.11 -6.22 2.47
N ILE A 224 -26.35 -5.84 2.78
CA ILE A 224 -27.50 -6.77 2.83
C ILE A 224 -27.74 -7.39 1.46
N LYS A 225 -27.79 -6.57 0.40
CA LYS A 225 -27.98 -7.04 -0.98
C LYS A 225 -26.89 -8.04 -1.40
N ASN A 226 -25.63 -7.72 -1.14
CA ASN A 226 -24.50 -8.60 -1.45
C ASN A 226 -24.58 -9.92 -0.65
N HIS A 227 -24.94 -9.85 0.62
CA HIS A 227 -25.10 -11.04 1.45
C HIS A 227 -26.27 -11.93 0.97
N LEU A 228 -27.37 -11.34 0.57
CA LEU A 228 -28.52 -12.05 -0.03
C LEU A 228 -28.16 -12.66 -1.40
N SER A 229 -27.38 -11.97 -2.23
CA SER A 229 -26.94 -12.49 -3.53
C SER A 229 -25.97 -13.67 -3.35
N ASP A 230 -25.10 -13.62 -2.35
CA ASP A 230 -24.18 -14.72 -1.99
C ASP A 230 -24.92 -15.94 -1.45
N LEU A 231 -26.00 -15.73 -0.69
CA LEU A 231 -26.85 -16.81 -0.20
C LEU A 231 -27.64 -17.48 -1.34
N ARG A 232 -28.05 -16.71 -2.37
CA ARG A 232 -28.74 -17.26 -3.55
C ARG A 232 -27.84 -18.04 -4.50
N ARG A 233 -26.52 -17.78 -4.48
CA ARG A 233 -25.51 -18.44 -5.34
C ARG A 233 -24.89 -19.68 -4.75
N LYS A 234 -25.10 -19.99 -3.47
CA LYS A 234 -24.50 -21.13 -2.75
C LYS A 234 -25.56 -22.13 -2.34
N PRO A 235 -25.28 -23.45 -2.44
CA PRO A 235 -26.20 -24.47 -1.94
C PRO A 235 -26.46 -24.25 -0.45
N LEU A 236 -27.71 -24.40 -0.04
CA LEU A 236 -28.22 -24.16 1.31
C LEU A 236 -27.38 -24.76 2.45
N ARG A 237 -26.74 -25.92 2.21
CA ARG A 237 -25.83 -26.59 3.16
C ARG A 237 -24.63 -25.72 3.54
N VAL A 238 -23.98 -25.10 2.55
CA VAL A 238 -22.79 -24.24 2.78
C VAL A 238 -23.15 -22.92 3.48
N ALA A 239 -24.36 -22.42 3.20
CA ALA A 239 -24.90 -21.23 3.87
C ALA A 239 -25.20 -21.51 5.36
N LEU A 240 -25.77 -22.69 5.67
CA LEU A 240 -26.11 -23.13 7.03
C LEU A 240 -24.83 -23.35 7.88
N GLU A 241 -23.81 -24.02 7.32
CA GLU A 241 -22.54 -24.27 8.01
C GLU A 241 -21.79 -22.96 8.33
N ARG A 242 -21.84 -21.99 7.40
CA ARG A 242 -21.26 -20.65 7.66
C ARG A 242 -22.04 -19.85 8.69
N ALA A 243 -23.38 -19.90 8.66
CA ALA A 243 -24.23 -19.26 9.65
C ALA A 243 -23.99 -19.86 11.04
N LEU A 244 -23.90 -21.17 11.16
CA LEU A 244 -23.58 -21.86 12.42
C LEU A 244 -22.16 -21.56 12.88
N GLY A 245 -21.19 -21.48 11.97
CA GLY A 245 -19.81 -21.06 12.25
C GLY A 245 -19.72 -19.60 12.72
N ALA A 246 -20.52 -18.70 12.13
CA ALA A 246 -20.58 -17.28 12.55
C ALA A 246 -21.25 -17.10 13.93
N VAL A 247 -22.31 -17.89 14.20
CA VAL A 247 -22.95 -17.91 15.53
C VAL A 247 -22.00 -18.51 16.57
N ARG A 248 -21.32 -19.61 16.27
CA ARG A 248 -20.27 -20.17 17.15
C ARG A 248 -19.13 -19.18 17.42
N LYS A 249 -18.70 -18.45 16.39
CA LYS A 249 -17.69 -17.37 16.58
C LYS A 249 -18.22 -16.20 17.41
N ARG A 250 -19.49 -15.81 17.29
CA ARG A 250 -20.10 -14.74 18.11
C ARG A 250 -20.32 -15.15 19.56
N VAL A 251 -20.74 -16.39 19.81
CA VAL A 251 -20.93 -16.93 21.15
C VAL A 251 -19.57 -17.24 21.82
N GLY A 252 -18.55 -17.67 21.03
CA GLY A 252 -17.19 -17.88 21.52
C GLY A 252 -16.35 -16.59 21.70
N ASN A 253 -16.75 -15.47 21.12
CA ASN A 253 -16.03 -14.18 21.15
C ASN A 253 -16.64 -13.14 22.12
N ALA A 254 -17.47 -13.55 23.09
CA ALA A 254 -17.86 -12.69 24.22
C ALA A 254 -16.66 -12.32 25.14
N ASN A 255 -15.54 -13.01 24.99
CA ASN A 255 -14.25 -12.56 25.49
C ASN A 255 -13.51 -11.84 24.36
N VAL A 256 -13.58 -10.52 24.36
CA VAL A 256 -12.69 -9.65 23.55
C VAL A 256 -11.26 -10.07 23.88
N ARG A 257 -10.67 -10.91 23.05
CA ARG A 257 -9.24 -11.19 23.11
C ARG A 257 -8.52 -9.86 22.91
N LYS A 258 -7.87 -9.39 23.97
CA LYS A 258 -6.77 -8.41 23.86
C LYS A 258 -5.89 -8.84 22.69
N PRO A 259 -5.35 -7.90 21.90
CA PRO A 259 -4.47 -8.25 20.81
C PRO A 259 -3.42 -9.23 21.31
N HIS A 260 -3.41 -10.41 20.75
CA HIS A 260 -2.50 -11.49 21.15
C HIS A 260 -1.09 -10.96 20.92
N LYS A 261 -0.33 -10.74 21.98
CA LYS A 261 1.13 -10.65 21.85
C LYS A 261 1.55 -11.96 21.20
N PRO A 262 2.23 -11.95 20.05
CA PRO A 262 2.76 -13.18 19.48
C PRO A 262 3.74 -13.77 20.52
N ALA A 263 3.31 -14.81 21.19
CA ALA A 263 4.18 -15.64 22.00
C ALA A 263 4.87 -16.62 21.03
N GLY A 264 5.99 -16.21 20.48
CA GLY A 264 6.77 -16.98 19.53
C GLY A 264 7.57 -16.05 18.64
N ASN A 265 8.75 -16.44 18.24
CA ASN A 265 9.64 -15.72 17.35
C ASN A 265 8.86 -15.19 16.14
N ALA A 266 9.01 -13.91 15.81
CA ALA A 266 8.34 -13.20 14.72
C ALA A 266 8.51 -13.88 13.33
N SER A 267 9.38 -14.86 13.22
CA SER A 267 9.70 -15.61 12.00
C SER A 267 8.74 -16.77 11.67
N SER A 268 7.61 -16.93 12.37
CA SER A 268 6.71 -18.10 12.21
C SER A 268 5.41 -17.84 11.42
N LEU A 269 5.08 -16.57 11.09
CA LEU A 269 3.87 -16.26 10.34
C LEU A 269 4.12 -16.37 8.83
N SER A 270 3.20 -17.00 8.11
CA SER A 270 3.16 -16.96 6.66
C SER A 270 2.93 -15.52 6.16
N PHE A 271 3.29 -15.24 4.93
CA PHE A 271 3.07 -13.91 4.34
C PHE A 271 1.58 -13.55 4.25
N ALA A 272 0.74 -14.55 3.98
CA ALA A 272 -0.71 -14.39 4.00
C ALA A 272 -1.24 -14.00 5.38
N GLU A 273 -0.75 -14.63 6.45
CA GLU A 273 -1.11 -14.29 7.84
C GLU A 273 -0.61 -12.91 8.24
N THR A 274 0.62 -12.56 7.87
CA THR A 274 1.20 -11.24 8.09
C THR A 274 0.38 -10.15 7.40
N THR A 275 0.04 -10.33 6.13
CA THR A 275 -0.82 -9.41 5.37
C THR A 275 -2.21 -9.29 6.00
N ALA A 276 -2.80 -10.40 6.44
CA ALA A 276 -4.10 -10.38 7.12
C ALA A 276 -4.03 -9.63 8.46
N HIS A 277 -2.92 -9.75 9.17
CA HIS A 277 -2.67 -9.04 10.42
C HIS A 277 -2.54 -7.52 10.19
N VAL A 278 -1.71 -7.09 9.23
CA VAL A 278 -1.62 -5.68 8.82
C VAL A 278 -3.00 -5.14 8.46
N LYS A 279 -3.74 -5.86 7.61
CA LYS A 279 -5.11 -5.48 7.21
C LYS A 279 -6.07 -5.28 8.38
N GLN A 280 -5.97 -6.12 9.42
CA GLN A 280 -6.78 -5.98 10.62
C GLN A 280 -6.46 -4.67 11.37
N PHE A 281 -5.18 -4.31 11.46
CA PHE A 281 -4.73 -3.08 12.09
C PHE A 281 -5.09 -1.84 11.28
N ASP A 282 -5.03 -1.90 9.95
CA ASP A 282 -5.48 -0.81 9.06
C ASP A 282 -6.96 -0.51 9.27
N PHE A 283 -7.83 -1.53 9.32
CA PHE A 283 -9.25 -1.33 9.64
C PHE A 283 -9.47 -0.77 11.04
N LEU A 284 -8.67 -1.19 12.02
CA LEU A 284 -8.72 -0.64 13.38
C LEU A 284 -8.32 0.83 13.39
N ALA A 285 -7.24 1.18 12.69
CA ALA A 285 -6.75 2.55 12.55
C ALA A 285 -7.78 3.44 11.86
N MET A 286 -8.37 2.98 10.74
CA MET A 286 -9.43 3.70 10.02
C MET A 286 -10.63 3.99 10.94
N ARG A 287 -11.05 3.02 11.74
CA ARG A 287 -12.17 3.18 12.69
C ARG A 287 -11.87 4.18 13.81
N ARG A 288 -10.64 4.38 14.19
CA ARG A 288 -10.23 5.30 15.27
C ARG A 288 -9.97 6.71 14.76
N TYR A 289 -9.57 6.83 13.51
CA TYR A 289 -9.15 8.10 12.91
C TYR A 289 -10.30 9.08 12.75
N ARG A 290 -10.04 10.33 13.12
CA ARG A 290 -10.94 11.48 12.95
C ARG A 290 -10.21 12.52 12.11
N PRO A 291 -10.51 12.63 10.81
CA PRO A 291 -9.90 13.64 9.95
C PRO A 291 -10.08 15.03 10.54
N GLN A 292 -9.02 15.80 10.58
CA GLN A 292 -9.02 17.21 10.98
C GLN A 292 -9.06 18.09 9.73
N PHE A 293 -9.37 19.39 9.90
CA PHE A 293 -9.32 20.35 8.81
C PHE A 293 -7.89 20.48 8.27
N TYR A 294 -7.75 20.45 6.95
CA TYR A 294 -6.50 20.64 6.22
C TYR A 294 -6.50 22.04 5.59
N PRO A 295 -5.58 22.95 5.98
CA PRO A 295 -5.56 24.35 5.49
C PRO A 295 -4.97 24.49 4.08
N GLY A 296 -4.80 23.41 3.35
CA GLY A 296 -4.31 23.37 1.97
C GLY A 296 -5.35 22.80 0.99
N LYS A 297 -4.87 22.51 -0.20
CA LYS A 297 -5.66 21.95 -1.30
C LYS A 297 -5.58 20.44 -1.33
N ILE A 298 -6.72 19.77 -1.45
CA ILE A 298 -6.82 18.33 -1.74
C ILE A 298 -7.25 18.13 -3.18
N LYS A 299 -6.45 17.41 -3.96
CA LYS A 299 -6.84 16.83 -5.24
C LYS A 299 -7.40 15.45 -4.99
N PHE A 300 -8.67 15.22 -5.32
CA PHE A 300 -9.32 13.93 -5.11
C PHE A 300 -9.59 13.25 -6.45
N VAL A 301 -9.17 11.99 -6.59
CA VAL A 301 -9.46 11.20 -7.78
C VAL A 301 -10.45 10.09 -7.40
N ARG A 302 -11.59 10.05 -8.09
CA ARG A 302 -12.60 9.01 -7.89
C ARG A 302 -12.71 8.10 -9.12
N PRO A 303 -13.07 6.81 -8.94
CA PRO A 303 -13.43 5.96 -10.06
C PRO A 303 -14.81 6.33 -10.61
N GLU A 304 -15.00 6.09 -11.91
CA GLU A 304 -16.28 6.29 -12.59
C GLU A 304 -17.38 5.37 -12.06
N THR A 305 -17.02 4.13 -11.74
CA THR A 305 -17.97 3.11 -11.28
C THR A 305 -17.52 2.51 -9.94
N ASN A 306 -18.49 2.03 -9.15
CA ASN A 306 -18.22 1.28 -7.92
C ASN A 306 -17.12 1.89 -7.03
N SER A 307 -17.13 3.21 -6.86
CA SER A 307 -16.37 3.84 -5.78
C SER A 307 -16.72 3.16 -4.45
N TYR A 308 -15.83 3.21 -3.50
CA TYR A 308 -16.10 2.69 -2.15
C TYR A 308 -17.39 3.26 -1.59
N LEU A 309 -17.71 4.52 -1.94
CA LEU A 309 -18.97 5.20 -1.64
C LEU A 309 -19.61 5.77 -2.92
N PRO A 310 -20.95 5.74 -3.05
CA PRO A 310 -21.64 6.26 -4.22
C PRO A 310 -21.71 7.78 -4.26
N THR A 311 -21.43 8.43 -3.15
CA THR A 311 -21.66 9.86 -2.95
C THR A 311 -20.56 10.68 -3.57
N ASP A 312 -20.88 11.89 -3.95
CA ASP A 312 -19.90 12.91 -4.31
C ASP A 312 -18.95 13.15 -3.10
N PRO A 313 -17.66 12.88 -3.25
CA PRO A 313 -16.68 13.10 -2.18
C PRO A 313 -16.68 14.55 -1.69
N THR A 314 -17.11 15.50 -2.52
CA THR A 314 -17.24 16.91 -2.17
C THR A 314 -18.17 17.12 -0.97
N ALA A 315 -19.25 16.33 -0.85
CA ALA A 315 -20.18 16.43 0.26
C ALA A 315 -19.51 16.22 1.64
N PHE A 316 -18.44 15.47 1.67
CA PHE A 316 -17.66 15.21 2.89
C PHE A 316 -16.40 16.07 2.97
N TRP A 317 -15.53 15.99 1.94
CA TRP A 317 -14.18 16.54 2.02
C TRP A 317 -14.11 18.07 1.94
N LYS A 318 -15.05 18.74 1.27
CA LYS A 318 -15.07 20.22 1.16
C LYS A 318 -15.13 20.94 2.51
N HIS A 319 -15.60 20.27 3.57
CA HIS A 319 -15.65 20.83 4.91
C HIS A 319 -14.37 20.57 5.72
N LEU A 320 -13.49 19.72 5.18
CA LEU A 320 -12.23 19.33 5.83
C LEU A 320 -11.00 19.81 5.08
N ALA A 321 -11.15 20.60 4.03
CA ALA A 321 -10.04 21.21 3.29
C ALA A 321 -10.36 22.67 2.94
N ALA A 322 -9.32 23.50 2.84
CA ALA A 322 -9.48 24.89 2.36
C ALA A 322 -9.90 24.91 0.89
N GLU A 323 -9.29 24.05 0.09
CA GLU A 323 -9.67 23.83 -1.31
C GLU A 323 -9.81 22.33 -1.59
N PHE A 324 -10.84 21.98 -2.36
CA PHE A 324 -11.12 20.58 -2.73
C PHE A 324 -11.53 20.47 -4.18
N GLU A 325 -10.76 19.70 -4.95
CA GLU A 325 -11.03 19.43 -6.37
C GLU A 325 -11.19 17.95 -6.61
N VAL A 326 -12.15 17.57 -7.47
CA VAL A 326 -12.47 16.18 -7.81
C VAL A 326 -12.28 15.93 -9.29
N GLU A 327 -11.56 14.86 -9.62
CA GLU A 327 -11.47 14.31 -10.98
C GLU A 327 -11.94 12.87 -11.00
N THR A 328 -12.57 12.48 -12.11
CA THR A 328 -13.09 11.10 -12.30
C THR A 328 -12.24 10.37 -13.33
N VAL A 329 -11.82 9.14 -13.01
CA VAL A 329 -11.08 8.27 -13.91
C VAL A 329 -11.86 6.98 -14.17
N PRO A 330 -11.66 6.31 -15.33
CA PRO A 330 -12.35 5.06 -15.65
C PRO A 330 -12.08 3.94 -14.65
N GLY A 331 -13.03 3.00 -14.56
CA GLY A 331 -12.93 1.80 -13.73
C GLY A 331 -13.63 1.93 -12.39
N ASP A 332 -13.41 0.92 -11.57
CA ASP A 332 -13.84 0.86 -10.16
C ASP A 332 -12.64 1.03 -9.22
N HIS A 333 -12.88 0.91 -7.92
CA HIS A 333 -11.86 1.08 -6.88
C HIS A 333 -10.55 0.31 -7.15
N LEU A 334 -10.63 -0.94 -7.57
CA LEU A 334 -9.45 -1.75 -7.90
C LEU A 334 -9.02 -1.58 -9.36
N GLY A 335 -9.98 -1.38 -10.26
CA GLY A 335 -9.73 -1.22 -11.69
C GLY A 335 -8.90 0.01 -12.02
N MET A 336 -9.04 1.11 -11.27
CA MET A 336 -8.29 2.35 -11.53
C MET A 336 -6.78 2.20 -11.27
N ILE A 337 -6.35 1.28 -10.41
CA ILE A 337 -4.93 0.98 -10.16
C ILE A 337 -4.46 -0.29 -10.88
N GLY A 338 -5.40 -1.09 -11.40
CA GLY A 338 -5.15 -2.33 -12.12
C GLY A 338 -5.31 -2.15 -13.63
N LYS A 339 -6.53 -2.36 -14.14
CA LYS A 339 -6.80 -2.36 -15.60
C LYS A 339 -6.73 -0.98 -16.25
N HIS A 340 -7.05 0.08 -15.51
CA HIS A 340 -7.16 1.46 -16.01
C HIS A 340 -6.10 2.40 -15.41
N PHE A 341 -5.00 1.83 -14.91
CA PHE A 341 -3.93 2.60 -14.24
C PHE A 341 -3.30 3.68 -15.16
N GLU A 342 -3.33 3.51 -16.48
CA GLU A 342 -2.78 4.48 -17.43
C GLU A 342 -3.49 5.84 -17.35
N LYS A 343 -4.83 5.84 -17.22
CA LYS A 343 -5.59 7.08 -17.09
C LYS A 343 -5.35 7.76 -15.74
N LEU A 344 -5.25 6.97 -14.66
CA LEU A 344 -4.83 7.48 -13.37
C LEU A 344 -3.43 8.07 -13.42
N ALA A 345 -2.48 7.40 -14.09
CA ALA A 345 -1.12 7.89 -14.27
C ALA A 345 -1.08 9.21 -15.06
N GLU A 346 -1.91 9.35 -16.10
CA GLU A 346 -2.05 10.60 -16.86
C GLU A 346 -2.53 11.75 -15.96
N THR A 347 -3.59 11.53 -15.18
CA THR A 347 -4.13 12.51 -14.22
C THR A 347 -3.08 12.90 -13.19
N LEU A 348 -2.40 11.92 -12.58
CA LEU A 348 -1.34 12.19 -11.60
C LEU A 348 -0.15 12.94 -12.22
N SER A 349 0.22 12.63 -13.46
CA SER A 349 1.26 13.34 -14.20
C SER A 349 0.91 14.84 -14.38
N GLY A 350 -0.35 15.13 -14.71
CA GLY A 350 -0.85 16.49 -14.80
C GLY A 350 -0.76 17.24 -13.47
N TYR A 351 -1.15 16.60 -12.37
CA TYR A 351 -1.09 17.21 -11.04
C TYR A 351 0.35 17.47 -10.57
N VAL A 352 1.24 16.51 -10.75
CA VAL A 352 2.67 16.66 -10.42
C VAL A 352 3.29 17.81 -11.21
N LYS A 353 3.08 17.83 -12.53
CA LYS A 353 3.59 18.91 -13.39
C LYS A 353 3.08 20.28 -12.96
N ALA A 354 1.79 20.41 -12.65
CA ALA A 354 1.20 21.68 -12.21
C ALA A 354 1.78 22.14 -10.87
N ALA A 355 1.95 21.22 -9.91
CA ALA A 355 2.54 21.53 -8.62
C ALA A 355 3.99 22.02 -8.75
N LEU A 356 4.83 21.28 -9.50
CA LEU A 356 6.23 21.66 -9.71
C LEU A 356 6.37 23.01 -10.43
N SER A 357 5.52 23.28 -11.44
CA SER A 357 5.53 24.59 -12.12
C SER A 357 5.07 25.76 -11.24
N GLN A 358 4.31 25.52 -10.18
CA GLN A 358 3.95 26.55 -9.20
C GLN A 358 5.11 26.84 -8.24
N GLU A 359 5.84 25.81 -7.82
CA GLU A 359 7.04 25.96 -6.99
C GLU A 359 8.12 26.78 -7.70
N GLU A 360 8.40 26.50 -8.99
CA GLU A 360 9.38 27.23 -9.81
C GLU A 360 9.05 28.74 -9.93
N LYS A 361 7.76 29.10 -9.86
CA LYS A 361 7.33 30.53 -9.94
C LYS A 361 7.36 31.23 -8.59
N SER A 362 7.41 30.47 -7.51
CA SER A 362 7.38 31.00 -6.13
C SER A 362 8.77 31.17 -5.53
N ASN A 363 9.78 30.57 -6.14
CA ASN A 363 11.21 30.72 -5.84
C ASN A 363 11.84 31.78 -6.76
#